data_0a50e02544c09139372b26325a9f7811
#
_entry.id   0a50e02544c09139372b26325a9f7811
#
_cell.length_a   1.000
_cell.length_b   1.000
_cell.length_c   1.000
_cell.angle_alpha   90.00
_cell.angle_beta   90.00
_cell.angle_gamma   90.00
#
_symmetry.space_group_name_H-M   'P 1'
#
loop_
_entity.id
_entity.type
_entity.pdbx_description
1 polymer ?
#
loop_
_entity_poly.entity_id
_entity_poly.type
_entity_poly.pdbx_seq_one_letter_code
_entity_poly.pdbx_strand_id
1 'polypeptide(L)'
;MSRITGKVALITGASSGIGLACARRFAAEGANLVLWARRKDRLERTAAELQKAHHVQVRVAGVDVRDRAAVNRTADALAGDGLVPDILLNNAGLAAGLAKLQEGDPDDWDRMIDTNLKGLLNVSRAILPLMVARGTGHVVNIGSTAGHQVYQAGNVYNATKYGVKALTEGMNLDVSGTRVRVSSVDPGHVETEFAEVRFHGDAARAKKIYEGFRPLSPDDVADAVAYVVNLPEHVNILDLVILPAAQRSVHLIDRSTP
;
A
#
# COMPACT_ATOMS: atom_id res chain seq x y z
N MET A 1 20.01 -8.63 13.13
CA MET A 1 18.84 -7.91 13.64
C MET A 1 18.22 -7.12 12.50
N SER A 2 16.89 -7.06 12.41
CA SER A 2 16.19 -6.23 11.44
C SER A 2 16.44 -4.74 11.72
N ARG A 3 16.59 -3.91 10.66
CA ARG A 3 16.80 -2.45 10.81
C ARG A 3 15.53 -1.70 11.17
N ILE A 4 14.37 -2.37 11.11
CA ILE A 4 13.09 -1.76 11.53
C ILE A 4 12.69 -2.13 12.96
N THR A 5 13.48 -2.93 13.68
CA THR A 5 13.24 -3.23 15.10
C THR A 5 13.18 -1.93 15.93
N GLY A 6 12.08 -1.74 16.67
CA GLY A 6 11.81 -0.54 17.46
C GLY A 6 11.34 0.69 16.67
N LYS A 7 11.40 0.65 15.33
CA LYS A 7 10.88 1.70 14.45
C LYS A 7 9.35 1.73 14.47
N VAL A 8 8.76 2.86 14.11
CA VAL A 8 7.30 3.02 13.99
C VAL A 8 6.90 3.00 12.53
N ALA A 9 6.05 2.06 12.14
CA ALA A 9 5.49 1.98 10.80
C ALA A 9 4.00 2.33 10.78
N LEU A 10 3.63 3.38 10.03
CA LEU A 10 2.25 3.70 9.71
C LEU A 10 1.85 3.00 8.43
N ILE A 11 0.77 2.21 8.49
CA ILE A 11 0.27 1.43 7.35
C ILE A 11 -1.19 1.81 7.09
N THR A 12 -1.47 2.29 5.87
CA THR A 12 -2.85 2.55 5.42
C THR A 12 -3.45 1.32 4.75
N GLY A 13 -4.77 1.15 4.85
CA GLY A 13 -5.44 -0.05 4.32
C GLY A 13 -5.05 -1.34 5.04
N ALA A 14 -4.66 -1.26 6.33
CA ALA A 14 -4.08 -2.35 7.10
C ALA A 14 -5.10 -3.43 7.55
N SER A 15 -6.39 -3.31 7.20
CA SER A 15 -7.43 -4.25 7.65
C SER A 15 -7.56 -5.54 6.82
N SER A 16 -6.83 -5.67 5.71
CA SER A 16 -6.82 -6.87 4.84
C SER A 16 -5.67 -6.86 3.85
N GLY A 17 -5.50 -7.96 3.11
CA GLY A 17 -4.59 -8.08 1.98
C GLY A 17 -3.15 -7.69 2.30
N ILE A 18 -2.51 -6.98 1.39
CA ILE A 18 -1.09 -6.58 1.48
C ILE A 18 -0.81 -5.77 2.75
N GLY A 19 -1.69 -4.81 3.11
CA GLY A 19 -1.48 -3.98 4.30
C GLY A 19 -1.49 -4.79 5.60
N LEU A 20 -2.36 -5.79 5.72
CA LEU A 20 -2.39 -6.71 6.86
C LEU A 20 -1.15 -7.61 6.90
N ALA A 21 -0.73 -8.14 5.75
CA ALA A 21 0.48 -8.96 5.65
C ALA A 21 1.74 -8.15 6.02
N CYS A 22 1.85 -6.90 5.55
CA CYS A 22 2.92 -5.99 5.96
C CYS A 22 2.91 -5.70 7.47
N ALA A 23 1.70 -5.51 8.07
CA ALA A 23 1.60 -5.29 9.51
C ALA A 23 2.12 -6.50 10.29
N ARG A 24 1.76 -7.73 9.89
CA ARG A 24 2.26 -8.97 10.49
C ARG A 24 3.78 -9.12 10.31
N ARG A 25 4.27 -8.88 9.10
CA ARG A 25 5.70 -8.99 8.80
C ARG A 25 6.52 -7.99 9.60
N PHE A 26 6.10 -6.75 9.68
CA PHE A 26 6.82 -5.70 10.43
C PHE A 26 6.79 -5.95 11.95
N ALA A 27 5.64 -6.42 12.49
CA ALA A 27 5.55 -6.80 13.88
C ALA A 27 6.51 -7.95 14.23
N ALA A 28 6.59 -8.98 13.37
CA ALA A 28 7.52 -10.10 13.54
C ALA A 28 8.99 -9.66 13.50
N GLU A 29 9.31 -8.54 12.85
CA GLU A 29 10.64 -7.94 12.86
C GLU A 29 10.85 -6.92 14.01
N GLY A 30 9.88 -6.79 14.91
CA GLY A 30 9.97 -5.96 16.11
C GLY A 30 9.63 -4.47 15.88
N ALA A 31 8.97 -4.10 14.79
CA ALA A 31 8.51 -2.75 14.56
C ALA A 31 7.22 -2.46 15.34
N ASN A 32 7.08 -1.26 15.88
CA ASN A 32 5.83 -0.72 16.41
C ASN A 32 4.95 -0.24 15.26
N LEU A 33 3.63 -0.34 15.41
CA LEU A 33 2.71 -0.14 14.30
C LEU A 33 1.67 0.95 14.59
N VAL A 34 1.32 1.70 13.56
CA VAL A 34 0.14 2.56 13.48
C VAL A 34 -0.70 2.07 12.30
N LEU A 35 -1.86 1.51 12.56
CA LEU A 35 -2.70 0.87 11.55
C LEU A 35 -3.92 1.74 11.25
N TRP A 36 -4.06 2.18 10.01
CA TRP A 36 -5.20 2.97 9.54
C TRP A 36 -6.02 2.21 8.51
N ALA A 37 -7.32 2.13 8.73
CA ALA A 37 -8.29 1.63 7.75
C ALA A 37 -9.71 2.03 8.18
N ARG A 38 -10.70 1.87 7.29
CA ARG A 38 -12.10 2.12 7.59
C ARG A 38 -12.70 1.12 8.59
N ARG A 39 -12.29 -0.16 8.52
CA ARG A 39 -12.79 -1.28 9.35
C ARG A 39 -12.04 -1.35 10.66
N LYS A 40 -12.39 -0.48 11.60
CA LYS A 40 -11.69 -0.33 12.89
C LYS A 40 -11.73 -1.61 13.73
N ASP A 41 -12.85 -2.33 13.70
CA ASP A 41 -13.03 -3.61 14.40
C ASP A 41 -12.00 -4.68 13.97
N ARG A 42 -11.67 -4.71 12.67
CA ARG A 42 -10.63 -5.63 12.16
C ARG A 42 -9.24 -5.19 12.61
N LEU A 43 -8.98 -3.87 12.65
CA LEU A 43 -7.69 -3.35 13.13
C LEU A 43 -7.48 -3.66 14.62
N GLU A 44 -8.50 -3.52 15.46
CA GLU A 44 -8.44 -3.82 16.88
C GLU A 44 -8.11 -5.30 17.15
N ARG A 45 -8.74 -6.21 16.40
CA ARG A 45 -8.41 -7.65 16.47
C ARG A 45 -6.98 -7.93 16.07
N THR A 46 -6.55 -7.37 14.94
CA THR A 46 -5.15 -7.50 14.46
C THR A 46 -4.16 -6.91 15.47
N ALA A 47 -4.45 -5.76 16.06
CA ALA A 47 -3.59 -5.14 17.06
C ALA A 47 -3.40 -6.05 18.29
N ALA A 48 -4.49 -6.61 18.82
CA ALA A 48 -4.43 -7.53 19.95
C ALA A 48 -3.60 -8.80 19.64
N GLU A 49 -3.78 -9.36 18.43
CA GLU A 49 -3.00 -10.50 17.93
C GLU A 49 -1.49 -10.18 17.90
N LEU A 50 -1.13 -9.06 17.26
CA LEU A 50 0.27 -8.70 17.03
C LEU A 50 1.00 -8.28 18.32
N GLN A 51 0.32 -7.54 19.21
CA GLN A 51 0.85 -7.16 20.52
C GLN A 51 1.16 -8.40 21.38
N LYS A 52 0.25 -9.38 21.36
CA LYS A 52 0.43 -10.64 22.11
C LYS A 52 1.56 -11.51 21.55
N ALA A 53 1.65 -11.61 20.21
CA ALA A 53 2.59 -12.50 19.54
C ALA A 53 4.03 -11.95 19.49
N HIS A 54 4.19 -10.63 19.36
CA HIS A 54 5.49 -10.02 19.07
C HIS A 54 5.96 -8.98 20.09
N HIS A 55 5.16 -8.70 21.13
CA HIS A 55 5.47 -7.72 22.19
C HIS A 55 5.76 -6.31 21.65
N VAL A 56 5.17 -5.94 20.52
CA VAL A 56 5.26 -4.61 19.90
C VAL A 56 4.08 -3.72 20.30
N GLN A 57 4.25 -2.41 20.20
CA GLN A 57 3.14 -1.47 20.38
C GLN A 57 2.35 -1.35 19.08
N VAL A 58 1.02 -1.41 19.15
CA VAL A 58 0.14 -1.23 18.00
C VAL A 58 -0.95 -0.22 18.33
N ARG A 59 -1.00 0.87 17.57
CA ARG A 59 -2.10 1.86 17.62
C ARG A 59 -2.98 1.69 16.40
N VAL A 60 -4.28 1.93 16.56
CA VAL A 60 -5.25 1.81 15.47
C VAL A 60 -6.10 3.06 15.34
N ALA A 61 -6.47 3.40 14.10
CA ALA A 61 -7.45 4.44 13.85
C ALA A 61 -8.38 4.07 12.69
N GLY A 62 -9.69 4.29 12.90
CA GLY A 62 -10.70 4.17 11.85
C GLY A 62 -10.65 5.40 10.95
N VAL A 63 -9.89 5.34 9.84
CA VAL A 63 -9.68 6.47 8.94
C VAL A 63 -10.01 6.06 7.51
N ASP A 64 -10.82 6.87 6.84
CA ASP A 64 -10.93 6.85 5.38
C ASP A 64 -9.93 7.85 4.81
N VAL A 65 -8.95 7.36 4.04
CA VAL A 65 -7.90 8.21 3.45
C VAL A 65 -8.45 9.27 2.49
N ARG A 66 -9.69 9.11 1.99
CA ARG A 66 -10.38 10.08 1.16
C ARG A 66 -10.83 11.31 1.95
N ASP A 67 -11.10 11.15 3.25
CA ASP A 67 -11.46 12.26 4.15
C ASP A 67 -10.20 12.97 4.66
N ARG A 68 -9.82 14.04 3.97
CA ARG A 68 -8.65 14.86 4.32
C ARG A 68 -8.70 15.39 5.76
N ALA A 69 -9.89 15.79 6.23
CA ALA A 69 -10.04 16.34 7.58
C ALA A 69 -9.79 15.26 8.64
N ALA A 70 -10.32 14.04 8.43
CA ALA A 70 -10.05 12.90 9.32
C ALA A 70 -8.57 12.51 9.31
N VAL A 71 -7.94 12.46 8.13
CA VAL A 71 -6.50 12.18 7.99
C VAL A 71 -5.68 13.21 8.78
N ASN A 72 -5.93 14.51 8.59
CA ASN A 72 -5.20 15.56 9.28
C ASN A 72 -5.38 15.45 10.80
N ARG A 73 -6.62 15.38 11.31
CA ARG A 73 -6.87 15.23 12.76
C ARG A 73 -6.14 14.02 13.36
N THR A 74 -6.10 12.90 12.63
CA THR A 74 -5.45 11.68 13.14
C THR A 74 -3.93 11.80 13.10
N ALA A 75 -3.36 12.45 12.07
CA ALA A 75 -1.93 12.74 12.00
C ALA A 75 -1.49 13.74 13.07
N ASP A 76 -2.27 14.80 13.30
CA ASP A 76 -2.01 15.80 14.35
C ASP A 76 -2.04 15.17 15.75
N ALA A 77 -2.95 14.23 16.00
CA ALA A 77 -2.99 13.50 17.26
C ALA A 77 -1.73 12.63 17.46
N LEU A 78 -1.23 11.95 16.42
CA LEU A 78 0.04 11.21 16.48
C LEU A 78 1.21 12.13 16.78
N ALA A 79 1.29 13.28 16.10
CA ALA A 79 2.34 14.26 16.30
C ALA A 79 2.28 14.87 17.72
N GLY A 80 1.06 15.16 18.22
CA GLY A 80 0.82 15.64 19.58
C GLY A 80 1.28 14.66 20.67
N ASP A 81 1.21 13.36 20.39
CA ASP A 81 1.76 12.29 21.24
C ASP A 81 3.29 12.10 21.06
N GLY A 82 3.97 12.95 20.29
CA GLY A 82 5.38 12.84 19.97
C GLY A 82 5.73 11.66 19.04
N LEU A 83 4.73 11.08 18.37
CA LEU A 83 4.91 9.88 17.55
C LEU A 83 4.99 10.25 16.07
N VAL A 84 6.19 10.31 15.52
CA VAL A 84 6.45 10.49 14.10
C VAL A 84 6.82 9.14 13.49
N PRO A 85 6.06 8.63 12.50
CA PRO A 85 6.41 7.36 11.86
C PRO A 85 7.80 7.39 11.21
N ASP A 86 8.55 6.30 11.37
CA ASP A 86 9.81 6.07 10.63
C ASP A 86 9.53 5.56 9.22
N ILE A 87 8.44 4.80 9.07
CA ILE A 87 8.01 4.23 7.80
C ILE A 87 6.55 4.62 7.58
N LEU A 88 6.24 5.14 6.40
CA LEU A 88 4.87 5.33 5.92
C LEU A 88 4.62 4.36 4.75
N LEU A 89 3.73 3.40 4.95
CA LEU A 89 3.26 2.52 3.87
C LEU A 89 1.90 3.01 3.36
N ASN A 90 1.90 3.70 2.23
CA ASN A 90 0.69 4.07 1.49
C ASN A 90 0.19 2.84 0.70
N ASN A 91 -0.59 2.00 1.37
CA ASN A 91 -1.14 0.78 0.79
C ASN A 91 -2.64 0.89 0.48
N ALA A 92 -3.38 1.81 1.10
CA ALA A 92 -4.79 1.97 0.83
C ALA A 92 -5.04 2.25 -0.66
N GLY A 93 -5.79 1.36 -1.31
CA GLY A 93 -6.08 1.45 -2.73
C GLY A 93 -7.13 0.42 -3.14
N LEU A 94 -7.75 0.64 -4.29
CA LEU A 94 -8.72 -0.28 -4.87
C LEU A 94 -8.73 -0.19 -6.41
N ALA A 95 -9.31 -1.20 -7.04
CA ALA A 95 -9.89 -1.07 -8.38
C ALA A 95 -11.40 -1.23 -8.28
N ALA A 96 -12.12 -0.62 -9.20
CA ALA A 96 -13.56 -0.75 -9.34
C ALA A 96 -13.93 -0.84 -10.83
N GLY A 97 -14.76 -1.82 -11.15
CA GLY A 97 -15.14 -2.12 -12.51
C GLY A 97 -14.00 -2.67 -13.41
N LEU A 98 -14.39 -3.13 -14.58
CA LEU A 98 -13.51 -3.51 -15.68
C LEU A 98 -14.32 -3.37 -16.97
N ALA A 99 -14.29 -2.19 -17.56
CA ALA A 99 -15.06 -1.83 -18.75
C ALA A 99 -14.23 -0.91 -19.66
N LYS A 100 -14.55 -0.88 -20.96
CA LYS A 100 -13.99 0.11 -21.87
C LYS A 100 -14.38 1.51 -21.41
N LEU A 101 -13.60 2.54 -21.76
CA LEU A 101 -13.82 3.89 -21.26
C LEU A 101 -15.24 4.41 -21.55
N GLN A 102 -15.75 4.15 -22.74
CA GLN A 102 -17.10 4.58 -23.15
C GLN A 102 -18.25 3.80 -22.47
N GLU A 103 -17.94 2.74 -21.74
CA GLU A 103 -18.90 1.85 -21.07
C GLU A 103 -18.73 1.85 -19.53
N GLY A 104 -17.71 2.55 -19.03
CA GLY A 104 -17.36 2.54 -17.63
C GLY A 104 -18.28 3.39 -16.76
N ASP A 105 -18.40 3.01 -15.49
CA ASP A 105 -19.18 3.72 -14.49
C ASP A 105 -18.35 4.87 -13.89
N PRO A 106 -18.81 6.14 -14.00
CA PRO A 106 -18.13 7.28 -13.38
C PRO A 106 -17.95 7.18 -11.87
N ASP A 107 -18.89 6.57 -11.14
CA ASP A 107 -18.78 6.38 -9.69
C ASP A 107 -17.59 5.45 -9.34
N ASP A 108 -17.31 4.45 -10.17
CA ASP A 108 -16.13 3.61 -10.04
C ASP A 108 -14.84 4.38 -10.31
N TRP A 109 -14.85 5.30 -11.26
CA TRP A 109 -13.71 6.17 -11.54
C TRP A 109 -13.40 7.08 -10.36
N ASP A 110 -14.42 7.76 -9.82
CA ASP A 110 -14.28 8.63 -8.65
C ASP A 110 -13.75 7.85 -7.45
N ARG A 111 -14.27 6.66 -7.19
CA ARG A 111 -13.77 5.80 -6.11
C ARG A 111 -12.28 5.45 -6.27
N MET A 112 -11.83 5.15 -7.48
CA MET A 112 -10.42 4.84 -7.77
C MET A 112 -9.54 6.08 -7.62
N ILE A 113 -9.93 7.21 -8.19
CA ILE A 113 -9.17 8.47 -8.13
C ILE A 113 -9.08 8.97 -6.69
N ASP A 114 -10.20 9.01 -5.99
CA ASP A 114 -10.27 9.50 -4.61
C ASP A 114 -9.44 8.65 -3.65
N THR A 115 -9.45 7.32 -3.85
CA THR A 115 -8.69 6.43 -2.95
C THR A 115 -7.22 6.36 -3.33
N ASN A 116 -6.91 6.06 -4.61
CA ASN A 116 -5.57 5.72 -5.04
C ASN A 116 -4.66 6.95 -5.19
N LEU A 117 -5.23 8.12 -5.55
CA LEU A 117 -4.49 9.36 -5.73
C LEU A 117 -4.73 10.36 -4.60
N LYS A 118 -5.98 10.83 -4.41
CA LYS A 118 -6.26 11.82 -3.37
C LYS A 118 -6.00 11.28 -1.96
N GLY A 119 -6.34 10.00 -1.72
CA GLY A 119 -6.04 9.32 -0.45
C GLY A 119 -4.55 9.25 -0.15
N LEU A 120 -3.74 8.84 -1.14
CA LEU A 120 -2.28 8.83 -1.02
C LEU A 120 -1.74 10.23 -0.75
N LEU A 121 -2.20 11.24 -1.50
CA LEU A 121 -1.81 12.64 -1.32
C LEU A 121 -2.19 13.17 0.06
N ASN A 122 -3.40 12.90 0.55
CA ASN A 122 -3.85 13.33 1.88
C ASN A 122 -2.93 12.79 2.98
N VAL A 123 -2.64 11.49 2.96
CA VAL A 123 -1.78 10.84 3.97
C VAL A 123 -0.33 11.33 3.85
N SER A 124 0.22 11.36 2.63
CA SER A 124 1.58 11.84 2.41
C SER A 124 1.75 13.29 2.84
N ARG A 125 0.79 14.18 2.53
CA ARG A 125 0.83 15.58 2.93
C ARG A 125 0.78 15.77 4.45
N ALA A 126 0.10 14.87 5.17
CA ALA A 126 0.00 14.94 6.62
C ALA A 126 1.25 14.40 7.33
N ILE A 127 1.92 13.38 6.77
CA ILE A 127 3.01 12.65 7.44
C ILE A 127 4.41 13.06 6.96
N LEU A 128 4.58 13.26 5.64
CA LEU A 128 5.90 13.56 5.05
C LEU A 128 6.58 14.81 5.67
N PRO A 129 5.87 15.93 5.94
CA PRO A 129 6.49 17.09 6.60
C PRO A 129 7.10 16.77 7.97
N LEU A 130 6.50 15.84 8.73
CA LEU A 130 7.02 15.41 10.03
C LEU A 130 8.33 14.63 9.86
N MET A 131 8.42 13.77 8.84
CA MET A 131 9.66 13.05 8.50
C MET A 131 10.75 14.01 8.02
N VAL A 132 10.41 14.97 7.16
CA VAL A 132 11.34 15.99 6.65
C VAL A 132 11.87 16.85 7.81
N ALA A 133 11.01 17.31 8.71
CA ALA A 133 11.43 18.08 9.90
C ALA A 133 12.37 17.28 10.82
N ARG A 134 12.13 15.97 10.96
CA ARG A 134 13.04 15.05 11.68
C ARG A 134 14.33 14.76 10.90
N GLY A 135 14.33 14.98 9.59
CA GLY A 135 15.45 14.74 8.69
C GLY A 135 15.65 13.27 8.26
N THR A 136 14.73 12.37 8.61
CA THR A 136 14.82 10.94 8.26
C THR A 136 13.44 10.29 8.22
N GLY A 137 13.29 9.27 7.37
CA GLY A 137 12.07 8.50 7.20
C GLY A 137 12.08 7.66 5.92
N HIS A 138 11.09 6.83 5.74
CA HIS A 138 10.91 6.07 4.50
C HIS A 138 9.45 6.00 4.11
N VAL A 139 9.08 6.60 2.99
CA VAL A 139 7.75 6.47 2.38
C VAL A 139 7.80 5.33 1.37
N VAL A 140 6.91 4.35 1.51
CA VAL A 140 6.71 3.27 0.54
C VAL A 140 5.29 3.34 0.00
N ASN A 141 5.16 3.47 -1.30
CA ASN A 141 3.87 3.47 -1.99
C ASN A 141 3.62 2.09 -2.62
N ILE A 142 2.43 1.53 -2.42
CA ILE A 142 2.03 0.32 -3.16
C ILE A 142 1.50 0.75 -4.52
N GLY A 143 2.34 0.58 -5.53
CA GLY A 143 2.01 0.81 -6.92
C GLY A 143 1.31 -0.39 -7.55
N SER A 144 1.70 -0.73 -8.77
CA SER A 144 1.24 -1.90 -9.53
C SER A 144 1.98 -1.99 -10.86
N THR A 145 2.08 -3.18 -11.44
CA THR A 145 2.44 -3.33 -12.87
C THR A 145 1.53 -2.52 -13.80
N ALA A 146 0.30 -2.22 -13.39
CA ALA A 146 -0.62 -1.31 -14.06
C ALA A 146 -0.15 0.16 -14.10
N GLY A 147 0.88 0.52 -13.34
CA GLY A 147 1.58 1.81 -13.41
C GLY A 147 2.78 1.80 -14.38
N HIS A 148 3.08 0.66 -15.01
CA HIS A 148 4.16 0.49 -15.98
C HIS A 148 3.63 0.15 -17.37
N GLN A 149 2.52 -0.58 -17.43
CA GLN A 149 1.89 -1.01 -18.68
C GLN A 149 0.37 -0.93 -18.55
N VAL A 150 -0.29 -0.38 -19.56
CA VAL A 150 -1.76 -0.31 -19.58
C VAL A 150 -2.34 -1.62 -20.13
N TYR A 151 -3.51 -2.02 -19.62
CA TYR A 151 -4.27 -3.15 -20.15
C TYR A 151 -5.70 -2.72 -20.50
N GLN A 152 -6.30 -3.44 -21.45
CA GLN A 152 -7.64 -3.14 -21.96
C GLN A 152 -8.67 -3.14 -20.81
N ALA A 153 -9.60 -2.19 -20.85
CA ALA A 153 -10.68 -2.00 -19.89
C ALA A 153 -10.21 -1.59 -18.46
N GLY A 154 -8.90 -1.49 -18.20
CA GLY A 154 -8.35 -1.02 -16.93
C GLY A 154 -8.03 0.47 -16.88
N ASN A 155 -8.50 1.26 -17.85
CA ASN A 155 -8.13 2.65 -18.15
C ASN A 155 -7.91 3.56 -16.94
N VAL A 156 -8.93 3.79 -16.10
CA VAL A 156 -8.80 4.69 -14.93
C VAL A 156 -7.93 4.07 -13.82
N TYR A 157 -8.02 2.74 -13.59
CA TYR A 157 -7.10 2.09 -12.67
C TYR A 157 -5.64 2.25 -13.11
N ASN A 158 -5.34 1.98 -14.40
CA ASN A 158 -4.01 2.22 -14.95
C ASN A 158 -3.57 3.67 -14.73
N ALA A 159 -4.44 4.65 -15.07
CA ALA A 159 -4.13 6.06 -14.89
C ALA A 159 -3.81 6.39 -13.42
N THR A 160 -4.57 5.84 -12.45
CA THR A 160 -4.26 6.06 -11.03
C THR A 160 -2.90 5.45 -10.64
N LYS A 161 -2.52 4.29 -11.16
CA LYS A 161 -1.25 3.64 -10.83
C LYS A 161 -0.05 4.28 -11.53
N TYR A 162 -0.22 4.81 -12.75
CA TYR A 162 0.76 5.72 -13.36
C TYR A 162 0.92 7.00 -12.52
N GLY A 163 -0.18 7.54 -12.01
CA GLY A 163 -0.17 8.67 -11.10
C GLY A 163 0.59 8.38 -9.80
N VAL A 164 0.41 7.21 -9.19
CA VAL A 164 1.18 6.79 -8.00
C VAL A 164 2.68 6.73 -8.32
N LYS A 165 3.07 6.19 -9.47
CA LYS A 165 4.47 6.18 -9.92
C LYS A 165 5.04 7.59 -10.04
N ALA A 166 4.35 8.48 -10.76
CA ALA A 166 4.75 9.87 -10.91
C ALA A 166 4.87 10.61 -9.57
N LEU A 167 3.90 10.38 -8.64
CA LEU A 167 3.95 10.94 -7.29
C LEU A 167 5.11 10.38 -6.46
N THR A 168 5.47 9.11 -6.63
CA THR A 168 6.64 8.50 -5.97
C THR A 168 7.93 9.17 -6.43
N GLU A 169 8.11 9.33 -7.73
CA GLU A 169 9.27 10.01 -8.31
C GLU A 169 9.33 11.48 -7.87
N GLY A 170 8.19 12.20 -7.92
CA GLY A 170 8.10 13.60 -7.48
C GLY A 170 8.44 13.76 -6.00
N MET A 171 7.84 12.94 -5.12
CA MET A 171 8.17 12.97 -3.69
C MET A 171 9.65 12.68 -3.42
N ASN A 172 10.27 11.76 -4.18
CA ASN A 172 11.70 11.48 -4.04
C ASN A 172 12.58 12.69 -4.40
N LEU A 173 12.17 13.48 -5.39
CA LEU A 173 12.86 14.74 -5.73
C LEU A 173 12.65 15.81 -4.66
N ASP A 174 11.41 15.94 -4.16
CA ASP A 174 11.02 16.97 -3.19
C ASP A 174 11.72 16.82 -1.82
N VAL A 175 12.10 15.60 -1.44
CA VAL A 175 12.82 15.35 -0.16
C VAL A 175 14.35 15.45 -0.30
N SER A 176 14.86 15.89 -1.44
CA SER A 176 16.29 16.11 -1.65
C SER A 176 16.89 17.02 -0.55
N GLY A 177 18.11 16.69 -0.12
CA GLY A 177 18.76 17.37 1.01
C GLY A 177 18.39 16.81 2.40
N THR A 178 17.53 15.81 2.47
CA THR A 178 17.20 15.05 3.71
C THR A 178 17.68 13.60 3.61
N ARG A 179 17.51 12.82 4.69
CA ARG A 179 17.68 11.36 4.66
C ARG A 179 16.34 10.62 4.55
N VAL A 180 15.29 11.32 4.15
CA VAL A 180 14.01 10.69 3.82
C VAL A 180 14.14 9.96 2.50
N ARG A 181 13.71 8.70 2.46
CA ARG A 181 13.67 7.88 1.24
C ARG A 181 12.24 7.73 0.75
N VAL A 182 12.07 7.56 -0.54
CA VAL A 182 10.77 7.29 -1.16
C VAL A 182 10.93 6.12 -2.12
N SER A 183 10.03 5.14 -2.01
CA SER A 183 10.05 3.90 -2.81
C SER A 183 8.66 3.57 -3.33
N SER A 184 8.59 2.83 -4.42
CA SER A 184 7.40 2.09 -4.86
C SER A 184 7.67 0.59 -4.82
N VAL A 185 6.65 -0.18 -4.43
CA VAL A 185 6.60 -1.63 -4.63
C VAL A 185 5.38 -1.92 -5.49
N ASP A 186 5.62 -2.50 -6.67
CA ASP A 186 4.67 -2.58 -7.77
C ASP A 186 4.31 -4.04 -8.10
N PRO A 187 3.34 -4.63 -7.38
CA PRO A 187 2.98 -6.02 -7.59
C PRO A 187 2.18 -6.23 -8.88
N GLY A 188 2.33 -7.44 -9.43
CA GLY A 188 1.42 -8.01 -10.42
C GLY A 188 0.13 -8.54 -9.78
N HIS A 189 -0.31 -9.73 -10.20
CA HIS A 189 -1.51 -10.36 -9.65
C HIS A 189 -1.25 -10.90 -8.24
N VAL A 190 -1.95 -10.32 -7.25
CA VAL A 190 -1.93 -10.76 -5.85
C VAL A 190 -3.32 -11.23 -5.45
N GLU A 191 -3.43 -12.44 -4.90
CA GLU A 191 -4.70 -12.98 -4.45
C GLU A 191 -5.12 -12.34 -3.12
N THR A 192 -6.14 -11.47 -3.16
CA THR A 192 -6.67 -10.72 -2.01
C THR A 192 -8.16 -10.41 -2.20
N GLU A 193 -8.79 -9.76 -1.22
CA GLU A 193 -10.15 -9.19 -1.36
C GLU A 193 -10.25 -8.14 -2.51
N PHE A 194 -9.12 -7.72 -3.11
CA PHE A 194 -9.07 -6.69 -4.16
C PHE A 194 -9.89 -7.05 -5.40
N ALA A 195 -9.85 -8.32 -5.82
CA ALA A 195 -10.63 -8.78 -6.98
C ALA A 195 -12.14 -8.75 -6.70
N GLU A 196 -12.57 -9.13 -5.50
CA GLU A 196 -13.98 -9.05 -5.10
C GLU A 196 -14.46 -7.59 -5.05
N VAL A 197 -13.63 -6.68 -4.51
CA VAL A 197 -13.92 -5.24 -4.48
C VAL A 197 -14.05 -4.68 -5.91
N ARG A 198 -13.17 -5.09 -6.83
CA ARG A 198 -13.20 -4.70 -8.24
C ARG A 198 -14.52 -5.09 -8.91
N PHE A 199 -15.04 -6.25 -8.61
CA PHE A 199 -16.26 -6.78 -9.22
C PHE A 199 -17.49 -6.65 -8.33
N HIS A 200 -17.53 -5.65 -7.42
CA HIS A 200 -18.70 -5.32 -6.59
C HIS A 200 -19.24 -6.51 -5.77
N GLY A 201 -18.34 -7.41 -5.32
CA GLY A 201 -18.70 -8.60 -4.54
C GLY A 201 -18.97 -9.86 -5.38
N ASP A 202 -18.79 -9.82 -6.70
CA ASP A 202 -18.88 -11.02 -7.55
C ASP A 202 -17.64 -11.92 -7.33
N ALA A 203 -17.75 -12.80 -6.32
CA ALA A 203 -16.69 -13.73 -5.96
C ALA A 203 -16.36 -14.74 -7.07
N ALA A 204 -17.34 -15.14 -7.87
CA ALA A 204 -17.12 -16.07 -8.98
C ALA A 204 -16.25 -15.45 -10.07
N ARG A 205 -16.54 -14.20 -10.43
CA ARG A 205 -15.72 -13.42 -11.37
C ARG A 205 -14.35 -13.10 -10.82
N ALA A 206 -14.25 -12.77 -9.53
CA ALA A 206 -13.00 -12.51 -8.85
C ALA A 206 -12.05 -13.73 -8.88
N LYS A 207 -12.58 -14.94 -8.61
CA LYS A 207 -11.81 -16.18 -8.64
C LYS A 207 -11.23 -16.50 -10.01
N LYS A 208 -11.98 -16.23 -11.09
CA LYS A 208 -11.54 -16.51 -12.48
C LYS A 208 -10.26 -15.77 -12.88
N ILE A 209 -9.94 -14.64 -12.24
CA ILE A 209 -8.69 -13.90 -12.51
C ILE A 209 -7.47 -14.77 -12.26
N TYR A 210 -7.51 -15.60 -11.21
CA TYR A 210 -6.39 -16.39 -10.74
C TYR A 210 -6.36 -17.84 -11.27
N GLU A 211 -7.34 -18.22 -12.09
CA GLU A 211 -7.39 -19.57 -12.64
C GLU A 211 -6.19 -19.88 -13.56
N GLY A 212 -5.60 -21.07 -13.39
CA GLY A 212 -4.56 -21.62 -14.25
C GLY A 212 -3.15 -21.08 -13.98
N PHE A 213 -2.90 -20.35 -12.92
CA PHE A 213 -1.56 -19.99 -12.47
C PHE A 213 -1.54 -19.69 -10.96
N ARG A 214 -0.38 -19.75 -10.34
CA ARG A 214 -0.20 -19.36 -8.95
C ARG A 214 0.06 -17.84 -8.86
N PRO A 215 -0.88 -17.05 -8.31
CA PRO A 215 -0.67 -15.62 -8.07
C PRO A 215 0.31 -15.39 -6.93
N LEU A 216 0.76 -14.15 -6.74
CA LEU A 216 1.40 -13.73 -5.50
C LEU A 216 0.39 -13.83 -4.34
N SER A 217 0.89 -14.21 -3.17
CA SER A 217 0.20 -14.00 -1.90
C SER A 217 0.46 -12.58 -1.38
N PRO A 218 -0.35 -12.06 -0.45
CA PRO A 218 -0.03 -10.84 0.28
C PRO A 218 1.33 -10.89 0.99
N ASP A 219 1.73 -12.07 1.46
CA ASP A 219 2.99 -12.26 2.19
C ASP A 219 4.20 -12.11 1.26
N ASP A 220 4.13 -12.55 -0.01
CA ASP A 220 5.19 -12.31 -1.01
C ASP A 220 5.45 -10.81 -1.22
N VAL A 221 4.38 -10.01 -1.24
CA VAL A 221 4.50 -8.55 -1.35
C VAL A 221 5.03 -7.94 -0.05
N ALA A 222 4.58 -8.45 1.10
CA ALA A 222 5.07 -7.99 2.40
C ALA A 222 6.57 -8.26 2.58
N ASP A 223 7.08 -9.39 2.07
CA ASP A 223 8.51 -9.71 2.04
C ASP A 223 9.30 -8.71 1.18
N ALA A 224 8.77 -8.36 0.00
CA ALA A 224 9.38 -7.34 -0.86
C ALA A 224 9.40 -5.96 -0.19
N VAL A 225 8.31 -5.54 0.46
CA VAL A 225 8.26 -4.28 1.22
C VAL A 225 9.25 -4.32 2.40
N ALA A 226 9.29 -5.43 3.15
CA ALA A 226 10.24 -5.61 4.25
C ALA A 226 11.69 -5.53 3.76
N TYR A 227 12.01 -6.11 2.62
CA TYR A 227 13.33 -5.99 2.00
C TYR A 227 13.69 -4.53 1.72
N VAL A 228 12.80 -3.77 1.08
CA VAL A 228 13.01 -2.36 0.74
C VAL A 228 13.27 -1.50 1.98
N VAL A 229 12.46 -1.66 3.04
CA VAL A 229 12.61 -0.82 4.25
C VAL A 229 13.80 -1.21 5.11
N ASN A 230 14.29 -2.44 5.02
CA ASN A 230 15.46 -2.95 5.76
C ASN A 230 16.81 -2.60 5.13
N LEU A 231 16.85 -1.90 4.00
CA LEU A 231 18.11 -1.48 3.38
C LEU A 231 18.85 -0.44 4.25
N PRO A 232 20.19 -0.35 4.13
CA PRO A 232 20.97 0.71 4.76
C PRO A 232 20.45 2.10 4.39
N GLU A 233 20.57 3.08 5.29
CA GLU A 233 20.01 4.42 5.11
C GLU A 233 20.48 5.16 3.84
N HIS A 234 21.67 4.85 3.35
CA HIS A 234 22.23 5.43 2.11
C HIS A 234 21.77 4.71 0.84
N VAL A 235 20.99 3.62 0.97
CA VAL A 235 20.48 2.84 -0.16
C VAL A 235 18.99 3.08 -0.31
N ASN A 236 18.55 3.49 -1.48
CA ASN A 236 17.15 3.63 -1.85
C ASN A 236 16.84 2.78 -3.08
N ILE A 237 15.81 1.94 -3.00
CA ILE A 237 15.18 1.32 -4.17
C ILE A 237 14.01 2.21 -4.52
N LEU A 238 14.11 2.93 -5.64
CA LEU A 238 13.05 3.83 -6.06
C LEU A 238 11.80 3.08 -6.52
N ASP A 239 12.00 1.96 -7.23
CA ASP A 239 10.94 1.19 -7.87
C ASP A 239 11.28 -0.31 -7.85
N LEU A 240 10.39 -1.13 -7.32
CA LEU A 240 10.54 -2.58 -7.24
C LEU A 240 9.30 -3.27 -7.80
N VAL A 241 9.43 -3.87 -8.97
CA VAL A 241 8.36 -4.65 -9.61
C VAL A 241 8.47 -6.12 -9.19
N ILE A 242 7.37 -6.68 -8.67
CA ILE A 242 7.28 -8.10 -8.28
C ILE A 242 6.11 -8.78 -8.98
N LEU A 243 6.37 -9.92 -9.64
CA LEU A 243 5.41 -10.64 -10.45
C LEU A 243 5.31 -12.10 -9.99
N PRO A 244 4.13 -12.74 -10.13
CA PRO A 244 4.08 -14.20 -10.21
C PRO A 244 5.03 -14.71 -11.29
N ALA A 245 5.69 -15.83 -11.09
CA ALA A 245 6.62 -16.38 -12.09
C ALA A 245 5.94 -16.66 -13.46
N ALA A 246 4.65 -16.98 -13.44
CA ALA A 246 3.84 -17.17 -14.63
C ALA A 246 3.44 -15.87 -15.35
N GLN A 247 3.47 -14.72 -14.67
CA GLN A 247 3.14 -13.43 -15.26
C GLN A 247 4.38 -12.77 -15.87
N ARG A 248 4.39 -12.55 -17.18
CA ARG A 248 5.50 -11.91 -17.92
C ARG A 248 5.25 -10.42 -18.20
N SER A 249 3.99 -10.02 -18.26
CA SER A 249 3.54 -8.63 -18.43
C SER A 249 2.10 -8.50 -17.95
N VAL A 250 1.50 -7.31 -18.04
CA VAL A 250 0.06 -7.15 -17.77
C VAL A 250 -0.83 -7.88 -18.79
N HIS A 251 -0.26 -8.27 -19.95
CA HIS A 251 -0.97 -8.93 -21.06
C HIS A 251 -0.68 -10.41 -21.17
N LEU A 252 0.43 -10.89 -20.63
CA LEU A 252 0.91 -12.25 -20.82
C LEU A 252 1.07 -12.97 -19.49
N ILE A 253 0.17 -13.91 -19.27
CA ILE A 253 0.22 -14.84 -18.13
C ILE A 253 0.21 -16.24 -18.72
N ASP A 254 1.22 -17.03 -18.37
CA ASP A 254 1.24 -18.45 -18.67
C ASP A 254 0.30 -19.18 -17.71
N ARG A 255 -0.77 -19.74 -18.25
CA ARG A 255 -1.77 -20.48 -17.48
C ARG A 255 -1.63 -22.00 -17.60
N SER A 256 -0.56 -22.45 -18.23
CA SER A 256 -0.25 -23.88 -18.41
C SER A 256 0.53 -24.49 -17.23
N THR A 257 1.09 -23.63 -16.36
CA THR A 257 1.89 -24.06 -15.20
C THR A 257 1.16 -23.65 -13.92
N PRO A 258 0.50 -24.59 -13.21
CA PRO A 258 -0.20 -24.32 -11.95
C PRO A 258 0.71 -23.92 -10.79
#